data_8e47d6a15d97e6a9d4ab7abb8e0ffcfe
#
_entry.id   8e47d6a15d97e6a9d4ab7abb8e0ffcfe
#
_cell.length_a   1.000
_cell.length_b   1.000
_cell.length_c   1.000
_cell.angle_alpha   90.00
_cell.angle_beta   90.00
_cell.angle_gamma   90.00
#
_symmetry.space_group_name_H-M   'P 1'
#
loop_
_entity.id
_entity.type
_entity.pdbx_description
1 polymer ?
#
loop_
_entity_poly.entity_id
_entity_poly.type
_entity_poly.pdbx_seq_one_letter_code
_entity_poly.pdbx_strand_id
1 'polypeptide(L)'
;ELYHAQPLDGYAWLHGARAGRMVHVGSVEAPVTVEDIKSTIKEFWKMAGGESAAQSNGIDFLGWDFAFDVNETAAHFANANNVNAAFKKIPREVLEKKAVEQGDIKFYELASLGVDVKTGKKQIEITLKDFIIPPDDVPEEVRGKITHRSQWIDYWAVDWNYRGDTF
;
A
#
# COMPACT_ATOMS: atom_id res chain seq x y z
N GLU A 1 -3.18 -16.11 9.69
CA GLU A 1 -4.49 -16.45 10.30
C GLU A 1 -5.38 -15.22 10.45
N LEU A 2 -4.93 -14.13 11.09
CA LEU A 2 -5.74 -12.92 11.36
C LEU A 2 -6.25 -12.19 10.11
N TYR A 3 -5.51 -12.25 9.02
CA TYR A 3 -5.95 -11.69 7.72
C TYR A 3 -6.88 -12.64 6.95
N HIS A 4 -7.15 -13.84 7.49
CA HIS A 4 -7.95 -14.88 6.85
C HIS A 4 -7.45 -15.28 5.45
N ALA A 5 -6.15 -15.17 5.21
CA ALA A 5 -5.53 -15.68 3.99
C ALA A 5 -5.25 -17.17 4.11
N GLN A 6 -5.46 -17.90 3.03
CA GLN A 6 -5.03 -19.29 2.90
C GLN A 6 -3.53 -19.29 2.60
N PRO A 7 -2.69 -19.98 3.38
CA PRO A 7 -1.26 -20.04 3.13
C PRO A 7 -0.93 -20.63 1.76
N LEU A 8 0.15 -20.14 1.15
CA LEU A 8 0.75 -20.68 -0.06
C LEU A 8 2.18 -21.11 0.26
N ASP A 9 2.53 -22.33 -0.13
CA ASP A 9 3.87 -22.88 0.04
C ASP A 9 4.64 -22.89 -1.28
N GLY A 10 5.97 -22.79 -1.19
CA GLY A 10 6.86 -22.90 -2.35
C GLY A 10 7.12 -21.61 -3.11
N TYR A 11 6.63 -20.48 -2.61
CA TYR A 11 6.88 -19.13 -3.16
C TYR A 11 7.70 -18.29 -2.18
N ALA A 12 8.57 -17.43 -2.71
CA ALA A 12 9.42 -16.58 -1.88
C ALA A 12 8.72 -15.26 -1.50
N TRP A 13 7.81 -14.79 -2.34
CA TRP A 13 7.17 -13.47 -2.21
C TRP A 13 5.65 -13.54 -2.09
N LEU A 14 5.03 -14.67 -2.40
CA LEU A 14 3.60 -14.90 -2.28
C LEU A 14 3.33 -15.83 -1.10
N HIS A 15 2.78 -15.30 -0.04
CA HIS A 15 2.62 -16.00 1.24
C HIS A 15 1.22 -16.57 1.45
N GLY A 16 0.25 -16.13 0.66
CA GLY A 16 -1.12 -16.60 0.78
C GLY A 16 -2.06 -16.08 -0.30
N ALA A 17 -3.32 -16.50 -0.21
CA ALA A 17 -4.41 -16.01 -1.05
C ALA A 17 -5.64 -15.70 -0.21
N ARG A 18 -6.38 -14.63 -0.56
CA ARG A 18 -7.62 -14.23 0.09
C ARG A 18 -8.59 -13.63 -0.93
N ALA A 19 -9.80 -14.18 -1.00
CA ALA A 19 -10.88 -13.65 -1.86
C ALA A 19 -10.42 -13.38 -3.32
N GLY A 20 -9.63 -14.28 -3.89
CA GLY A 20 -9.12 -14.17 -5.26
C GLY A 20 -7.92 -13.23 -5.42
N ARG A 21 -7.39 -12.65 -4.35
CA ARG A 21 -6.19 -11.81 -4.36
C ARG A 21 -5.01 -12.57 -3.74
N MET A 22 -3.83 -12.39 -4.27
CA MET A 22 -2.62 -12.90 -3.65
C MET A 22 -2.19 -12.00 -2.48
N VAL A 23 -1.47 -12.57 -1.53
CA VAL A 23 -1.03 -11.87 -0.33
C VAL A 23 0.47 -11.98 -0.17
N HIS A 24 1.14 -10.83 -0.10
CA HIS A 24 2.51 -10.69 0.35
C HIS A 24 2.52 -10.18 1.80
N VAL A 25 3.40 -10.73 2.63
CA VAL A 25 3.58 -10.29 4.02
C VAL A 25 5.04 -9.85 4.18
N GLY A 26 5.24 -8.56 4.46
CA GLY A 26 6.56 -8.00 4.71
C GLY A 26 7.19 -8.47 6.03
N SER A 27 8.49 -8.31 6.13
CA SER A 27 9.26 -8.63 7.34
C SER A 27 8.83 -7.76 8.53
N VAL A 28 8.93 -8.32 9.74
CA VAL A 28 8.76 -7.56 10.99
C VAL A 28 9.94 -6.58 11.22
N GLU A 29 11.11 -6.93 10.70
CA GLU A 29 12.38 -6.24 10.98
C GLU A 29 12.72 -5.14 9.95
N ALA A 30 12.02 -5.10 8.83
CA ALA A 30 12.32 -4.17 7.75
C ALA A 30 11.03 -3.68 7.06
N PRO A 31 10.98 -2.41 6.60
CA PRO A 31 9.86 -1.90 5.85
C PRO A 31 9.75 -2.60 4.50
N VAL A 32 8.52 -2.73 4.00
CA VAL A 32 8.28 -3.17 2.61
C VAL A 32 8.81 -2.11 1.66
N THR A 33 9.62 -2.52 0.69
CA THR A 33 10.27 -1.64 -0.29
C THR A 33 9.65 -1.78 -1.68
N VAL A 34 9.96 -0.85 -2.57
CA VAL A 34 9.59 -0.95 -4.00
C VAL A 34 10.17 -2.21 -4.65
N GLU A 35 11.36 -2.65 -4.20
CA GLU A 35 12.00 -3.86 -4.75
C GLU A 35 11.26 -5.14 -4.32
N ASP A 36 10.74 -5.19 -3.10
CA ASP A 36 9.89 -6.30 -2.63
C ASP A 36 8.62 -6.39 -3.48
N ILE A 37 8.02 -5.25 -3.80
CA ILE A 37 6.82 -5.17 -4.64
C ILE A 37 7.10 -5.66 -6.06
N LYS A 38 8.22 -5.22 -6.67
CA LYS A 38 8.65 -5.69 -8.00
C LYS A 38 8.89 -7.20 -8.01
N SER A 39 9.54 -7.72 -6.98
CA SER A 39 9.83 -9.16 -6.85
C SER A 39 8.54 -9.97 -6.69
N THR A 40 7.61 -9.48 -5.89
CA THR A 40 6.29 -10.10 -5.70
C THR A 40 5.48 -10.12 -6.99
N ILE A 41 5.43 -9.00 -7.72
CA ILE A 41 4.72 -8.91 -9.00
C ILE A 41 5.33 -9.85 -10.05
N LYS A 42 6.64 -9.95 -10.10
CA LYS A 42 7.35 -10.86 -11.00
C LYS A 42 7.03 -12.34 -10.68
N GLU A 43 7.02 -12.71 -9.40
CA GLU A 43 6.66 -14.06 -8.98
C GLU A 43 5.19 -14.36 -9.25
N PHE A 44 4.30 -13.39 -9.03
CA PHE A 44 2.87 -13.51 -9.33
C PHE A 44 2.62 -13.85 -10.79
N TRP A 45 3.20 -13.12 -11.74
CA TRP A 45 3.02 -13.39 -13.16
C TRP A 45 3.67 -14.71 -13.59
N LYS A 46 4.79 -15.09 -12.98
CA LYS A 46 5.41 -16.39 -13.21
C LYS A 46 4.49 -17.53 -12.75
N MET A 47 3.87 -17.39 -11.58
CA MET A 47 2.92 -18.37 -11.04
C MET A 47 1.66 -18.45 -11.89
N ALA A 48 1.13 -17.31 -12.32
CA ALA A 48 -0.10 -17.24 -13.12
C ALA A 48 0.07 -17.71 -14.57
N GLY A 49 1.29 -17.97 -15.03
CA GLY A 49 1.56 -18.34 -16.43
C GLY A 49 1.48 -17.15 -17.40
N GLY A 50 1.58 -15.93 -16.88
CA GLY A 50 1.48 -14.67 -17.61
C GLY A 50 0.12 -13.97 -17.45
N GLU A 51 0.05 -12.72 -17.90
CA GLU A 51 -1.13 -11.86 -17.75
C GLU A 51 -2.41 -12.44 -18.37
N SER A 52 -2.27 -13.11 -19.51
CA SER A 52 -3.42 -13.68 -20.25
C SER A 52 -4.03 -14.93 -19.58
N ALA A 53 -3.30 -15.57 -18.67
CA ALA A 53 -3.75 -16.78 -17.98
C ALA A 53 -4.32 -16.51 -16.59
N ALA A 54 -4.05 -15.33 -16.01
CA ALA A 54 -4.48 -14.99 -14.67
C ALA A 54 -5.98 -14.77 -14.59
N GLN A 55 -6.64 -15.42 -13.63
CA GLN A 55 -8.07 -15.20 -13.32
C GLN A 55 -8.30 -13.92 -12.49
N SER A 56 -7.26 -13.43 -11.83
CA SER A 56 -7.27 -12.21 -11.02
C SER A 56 -5.89 -11.56 -11.09
N ASN A 57 -5.85 -10.24 -10.99
CA ASN A 57 -4.62 -9.44 -10.96
C ASN A 57 -4.43 -8.71 -9.62
N GLY A 58 -5.14 -9.12 -8.58
CA GLY A 58 -5.09 -8.48 -7.26
C GLY A 58 -3.96 -9.00 -6.39
N ILE A 59 -3.19 -8.10 -5.77
CA ILE A 59 -2.20 -8.43 -4.75
C ILE A 59 -2.40 -7.50 -3.55
N ASP A 60 -2.48 -8.07 -2.35
CA ASP A 60 -2.48 -7.36 -1.08
C ASP A 60 -1.08 -7.42 -0.47
N PHE A 61 -0.45 -6.29 -0.30
CA PHE A 61 0.83 -6.15 0.37
C PHE A 61 0.59 -5.77 1.82
N LEU A 62 0.88 -6.69 2.74
CA LEU A 62 0.78 -6.46 4.18
C LEU A 62 2.16 -6.14 4.73
N GLY A 63 2.34 -4.97 5.33
CA GLY A 63 3.61 -4.53 5.91
C GLY A 63 3.43 -4.02 7.33
N TRP A 64 4.39 -4.27 8.19
CA TRP A 64 4.51 -3.64 9.51
C TRP A 64 4.88 -2.18 9.36
N ASP A 65 5.70 -1.93 8.33
CA ASP A 65 6.05 -0.60 7.86
C ASP A 65 6.31 -0.61 6.35
N PHE A 66 6.31 0.56 5.73
CA PHE A 66 6.55 0.73 4.30
C PHE A 66 7.59 1.81 4.10
N ALA A 67 8.50 1.60 3.15
CA ALA A 67 9.43 2.64 2.74
C ALA A 67 8.68 3.84 2.15
N PHE A 68 9.23 5.03 2.31
CA PHE A 68 8.55 6.28 1.98
C PHE A 68 8.08 6.37 0.51
N ASP A 69 8.84 5.80 -0.40
CA ASP A 69 8.58 5.82 -1.84
C ASP A 69 7.60 4.75 -2.32
N VAL A 70 7.13 3.86 -1.43
CA VAL A 70 6.26 2.74 -1.81
C VAL A 70 4.93 3.21 -2.35
N ASN A 71 4.29 4.20 -1.73
CA ASN A 71 2.92 4.58 -2.08
C ASN A 71 2.76 5.05 -3.53
N GLU A 72 3.64 5.91 -4.01
CA GLU A 72 3.51 6.47 -5.36
C GLU A 72 4.21 5.60 -6.41
N THR A 73 5.48 5.29 -6.18
CA THR A 73 6.30 4.54 -7.13
C THR A 73 5.80 3.12 -7.30
N ALA A 74 5.40 2.47 -6.21
CA ALA A 74 4.93 1.10 -6.24
C ALA A 74 3.53 0.97 -6.84
N ALA A 75 2.62 1.88 -6.54
CA ALA A 75 1.28 1.89 -7.14
C ALA A 75 1.37 2.12 -8.65
N HIS A 76 2.22 3.06 -9.08
CA HIS A 76 2.46 3.31 -10.50
C HIS A 76 3.09 2.09 -11.19
N PHE A 77 4.07 1.46 -10.56
CA PHE A 77 4.70 0.24 -11.11
C PHE A 77 3.71 -0.93 -11.19
N ALA A 78 2.91 -1.15 -10.17
CA ALA A 78 1.89 -2.19 -10.16
C ALA A 78 0.87 -1.99 -11.29
N ASN A 79 0.35 -0.78 -11.44
CA ASN A 79 -0.58 -0.42 -12.51
C ASN A 79 0.05 -0.59 -13.90
N ALA A 80 1.32 -0.18 -14.09
CA ALA A 80 2.04 -0.35 -15.34
C ALA A 80 2.27 -1.84 -15.70
N ASN A 81 2.26 -2.73 -14.70
CA ASN A 81 2.35 -4.17 -14.87
C ASN A 81 0.98 -4.89 -14.74
N ASN A 82 -0.11 -4.16 -14.91
CA ASN A 82 -1.48 -4.68 -14.86
C ASN A 82 -1.82 -5.42 -13.54
N VAL A 83 -1.31 -4.94 -12.42
CA VAL A 83 -1.58 -5.47 -11.09
C VAL A 83 -2.37 -4.46 -10.27
N ASN A 84 -3.49 -4.92 -9.71
CA ASN A 84 -4.28 -4.18 -8.72
C ASN A 84 -3.67 -4.41 -7.34
N ALA A 85 -2.73 -3.55 -6.94
CA ALA A 85 -2.06 -3.62 -5.66
C ALA A 85 -2.85 -2.85 -4.59
N ALA A 86 -2.96 -3.46 -3.40
CA ALA A 86 -3.44 -2.80 -2.19
C ALA A 86 -2.36 -2.90 -1.10
N PHE A 87 -2.05 -1.78 -0.46
CA PHE A 87 -1.04 -1.70 0.58
C PHE A 87 -1.74 -1.54 1.92
N LYS A 88 -1.48 -2.47 2.86
CA LYS A 88 -2.17 -2.51 4.14
C LYS A 88 -1.17 -2.63 5.28
N LYS A 89 -1.30 -1.74 6.26
CA LYS A 89 -0.47 -1.78 7.46
C LYS A 89 -0.96 -2.85 8.42
N ILE A 90 -0.03 -3.68 8.89
CA ILE A 90 -0.28 -4.65 9.95
C ILE A 90 -0.26 -3.87 11.26
N PRO A 91 -1.37 -3.83 12.00
CA PRO A 91 -1.42 -3.10 13.27
C PRO A 91 -0.57 -3.80 14.33
N ARG A 92 0.05 -3.03 15.21
CA ARG A 92 0.91 -3.58 16.27
C ARG A 92 0.14 -4.41 17.30
N GLU A 93 -1.14 -4.18 17.40
CA GLU A 93 -2.10 -4.91 18.23
C GLU A 93 -2.15 -6.41 17.92
N VAL A 94 -1.71 -6.80 16.71
CA VAL A 94 -1.52 -8.22 16.33
C VAL A 94 -0.58 -8.96 17.29
N LEU A 95 0.35 -8.24 17.93
CA LEU A 95 1.27 -8.79 18.92
C LEU A 95 0.66 -8.89 20.32
N GLU A 96 -0.50 -8.29 20.54
CA GLU A 96 -1.19 -8.28 21.80
C GLU A 96 -2.23 -9.41 21.89
N LYS A 97 -2.00 -10.39 22.77
CA LYS A 97 -2.86 -11.54 22.91
C LYS A 97 -4.34 -11.18 23.14
N LYS A 98 -4.60 -10.14 23.93
CA LYS A 98 -5.96 -9.66 24.22
C LYS A 98 -6.68 -9.13 22.98
N ALA A 99 -6.03 -8.32 22.18
CA ALA A 99 -6.60 -7.76 20.95
C ALA A 99 -6.91 -8.86 19.92
N VAL A 100 -6.04 -9.85 19.82
CA VAL A 100 -6.25 -11.04 18.97
C VAL A 100 -7.46 -11.86 19.42
N GLU A 101 -7.61 -12.08 20.73
CA GLU A 101 -8.72 -12.84 21.29
C GLU A 101 -10.07 -12.11 21.17
N GLN A 102 -10.06 -10.77 21.17
CA GLN A 102 -11.27 -9.94 21.02
C GLN A 102 -11.67 -9.73 19.54
N GLY A 103 -10.80 -10.05 18.59
CA GLY A 103 -11.07 -9.89 17.17
C GLY A 103 -11.06 -8.43 16.69
N ASP A 104 -10.57 -7.50 17.50
CA ASP A 104 -10.53 -6.05 17.20
C ASP A 104 -9.31 -5.63 16.35
N ILE A 105 -8.85 -6.53 15.50
CA ILE A 105 -7.68 -6.24 14.64
C ILE A 105 -8.14 -5.82 13.26
N LYS A 106 -7.83 -4.58 12.89
CA LYS A 106 -8.07 -4.02 11.57
C LYS A 106 -6.77 -3.77 10.82
N PHE A 107 -6.73 -4.22 9.58
CA PHE A 107 -5.64 -3.92 8.65
C PHE A 107 -6.01 -2.65 7.89
N TYR A 108 -5.22 -1.59 8.08
CA TYR A 108 -5.48 -0.29 7.47
C TYR A 108 -4.84 -0.19 6.10
N GLU A 109 -5.59 0.28 5.10
CA GLU A 109 -5.00 0.67 3.83
C GLU A 109 -4.13 1.92 4.01
N LEU A 110 -3.03 2.01 3.25
CA LEU A 110 -2.22 3.21 3.24
C LEU A 110 -2.93 4.31 2.45
N ALA A 111 -2.97 5.51 3.03
CA ALA A 111 -3.32 6.69 2.26
C ALA A 111 -2.31 6.90 1.14
N SER A 112 -2.75 7.34 -0.02
CA SER A 112 -1.89 7.64 -1.15
C SER A 112 -2.04 9.09 -1.60
N LEU A 113 -0.91 9.70 -1.96
CA LEU A 113 -0.81 11.06 -2.44
C LEU A 113 -0.15 11.08 -3.81
N GLY A 114 -0.88 11.47 -4.83
CA GLY A 114 -0.35 11.67 -6.18
C GLY A 114 -0.03 13.14 -6.42
N VAL A 115 1.20 13.46 -6.78
CA VAL A 115 1.65 14.82 -7.08
C VAL A 115 2.35 14.91 -8.44
N ASP A 116 2.12 16.02 -9.14
CA ASP A 116 2.92 16.42 -10.29
C ASP A 116 3.89 17.52 -9.85
N VAL A 117 5.17 17.34 -10.15
CA VAL A 117 6.22 18.32 -9.86
C VAL A 117 6.80 18.86 -11.15
N LYS A 118 6.65 20.16 -11.39
CA LYS A 118 7.27 20.87 -12.52
C LYS A 118 8.34 21.81 -12.00
N THR A 119 9.56 21.60 -12.45
CA THR A 119 10.70 22.41 -12.06
C THR A 119 11.00 23.48 -13.12
N GLY A 120 10.94 24.75 -12.74
CA GLY A 120 11.38 25.89 -13.54
C GLY A 120 12.73 26.43 -13.08
N LYS A 121 13.24 27.47 -13.77
CA LYS A 121 14.57 28.04 -13.47
C LYS A 121 14.73 28.60 -12.04
N LYS A 122 13.64 29.07 -11.42
CA LYS A 122 13.62 29.68 -10.07
C LYS A 122 12.38 29.34 -9.26
N GLN A 123 11.60 28.38 -9.72
CA GLN A 123 10.34 27.99 -9.07
C GLN A 123 10.09 26.50 -9.27
N ILE A 124 9.39 25.92 -8.32
CA ILE A 124 8.83 24.58 -8.41
C ILE A 124 7.31 24.75 -8.29
N GLU A 125 6.58 24.13 -9.21
CA GLU A 125 5.12 24.01 -9.17
C GLU A 125 4.79 22.57 -8.76
N ILE A 126 4.10 22.43 -7.64
CA ILE A 126 3.62 21.14 -7.15
C ILE A 126 2.10 21.14 -7.29
N THR A 127 1.58 20.20 -8.07
CA THR A 127 0.14 20.04 -8.26
C THR A 127 -0.31 18.73 -7.63
N LEU A 128 -1.23 18.80 -6.67
CA LEU A 128 -1.88 17.65 -6.10
C LEU A 128 -2.83 17.03 -7.13
N LYS A 129 -2.52 15.81 -7.60
CA LYS A 129 -3.32 15.10 -8.60
C LYS A 129 -4.38 14.24 -7.93
N ASP A 130 -3.97 13.50 -6.95
CA ASP A 130 -4.83 12.56 -6.26
C ASP A 130 -4.47 12.46 -4.77
N PHE A 131 -5.47 12.19 -3.96
CA PHE A 131 -5.31 11.94 -2.54
C PHE A 131 -6.38 10.94 -2.13
N ILE A 132 -5.96 9.72 -1.86
CA ILE A 132 -6.83 8.62 -1.47
C ILE A 132 -6.67 8.40 0.02
N ILE A 133 -7.77 8.54 0.75
CA ILE A 133 -7.88 8.13 2.14
C ILE A 133 -8.70 6.85 2.18
N PRO A 134 -8.20 5.81 2.86
CA PRO A 134 -8.96 4.58 3.03
C PRO A 134 -10.30 4.87 3.70
N PRO A 135 -11.40 4.33 3.17
CA PRO A 135 -12.74 4.59 3.72
C PRO A 135 -12.89 4.22 5.19
N ASP A 136 -12.17 3.19 5.63
CA ASP A 136 -12.28 2.65 6.99
C ASP A 136 -11.63 3.54 8.06
N ASP A 137 -10.73 4.46 7.65
CA ASP A 137 -10.02 5.37 8.57
C ASP A 137 -10.84 6.62 8.92
N VAL A 138 -11.98 6.82 8.25
CA VAL A 138 -12.77 8.03 8.40
C VAL A 138 -14.17 7.70 8.88
N PRO A 139 -14.62 8.29 10.02
CA PRO A 139 -15.99 8.15 10.48
C PRO A 139 -17.00 8.58 9.41
N GLU A 140 -18.08 7.81 9.23
CA GLU A 140 -19.09 8.03 8.22
C GLU A 140 -19.71 9.44 8.29
N GLU A 141 -19.87 9.96 9.49
CA GLU A 141 -20.37 11.33 9.74
C GLU A 141 -19.46 12.43 9.17
N VAL A 142 -18.17 12.18 9.10
CA VAL A 142 -17.17 13.10 8.54
C VAL A 142 -17.11 12.97 7.02
N ARG A 143 -17.17 11.71 6.52
CA ARG A 143 -17.13 11.37 5.11
C ARG A 143 -18.20 12.08 4.30
N GLY A 144 -19.43 12.12 4.83
CA GLY A 144 -20.57 12.78 4.17
C GLY A 144 -20.46 14.31 4.11
N LYS A 145 -19.59 14.93 4.89
CA LYS A 145 -19.41 16.40 4.94
C LYS A 145 -18.31 16.89 4.00
N ILE A 146 -17.46 16.02 3.54
CA ILE A 146 -16.31 16.37 2.69
C ILE A 146 -16.71 16.23 1.23
N THR A 147 -16.72 17.36 0.55
CA THR A 147 -17.10 17.48 -0.86
C THR A 147 -15.90 17.59 -1.79
N HIS A 148 -14.73 17.95 -1.25
CA HIS A 148 -13.50 18.11 -2.03
C HIS A 148 -12.29 17.55 -1.29
N ARG A 149 -11.44 16.80 -2.02
CA ARG A 149 -10.28 16.13 -1.46
C ARG A 149 -9.30 17.00 -0.68
N SER A 150 -9.16 18.29 -1.05
CA SER A 150 -8.30 19.22 -0.32
C SER A 150 -8.73 19.48 1.12
N GLN A 151 -9.98 19.19 1.47
CA GLN A 151 -10.50 19.34 2.84
C GLN A 151 -9.94 18.30 3.82
N TRP A 152 -9.30 17.26 3.31
CA TRP A 152 -8.60 16.24 4.10
C TRP A 152 -7.18 16.64 4.49
N ILE A 153 -6.64 17.72 3.87
CA ILE A 153 -5.26 18.13 4.05
C ILE A 153 -5.22 19.25 5.08
N ASP A 154 -4.61 18.97 6.22
CA ASP A 154 -4.41 19.96 7.28
C ASP A 154 -3.20 20.84 6.96
N TYR A 155 -2.07 20.22 6.63
CA TYR A 155 -0.87 20.92 6.18
C TYR A 155 -0.06 20.06 5.21
N TRP A 156 0.89 20.67 4.54
CA TRP A 156 1.88 19.99 3.71
C TRP A 156 3.23 20.70 3.83
N ALA A 157 4.29 19.96 3.60
CA ALA A 157 5.64 20.47 3.66
C ALA A 157 6.48 19.96 2.49
N VAL A 158 7.58 20.63 2.19
CA VAL A 158 8.53 20.24 1.13
C VAL A 158 9.91 20.17 1.73
N ASP A 159 10.53 19.02 1.63
CA ASP A 159 11.95 18.85 1.98
C ASP A 159 12.83 19.13 0.75
N TRP A 160 13.56 20.24 0.81
CA TRP A 160 14.49 20.67 -0.26
C TRP A 160 15.83 19.92 -0.24
N ASN A 161 16.10 19.13 0.76
CA ASN A 161 17.36 18.43 0.95
C ASN A 161 17.16 16.94 1.23
N TYR A 162 16.06 16.38 0.76
CA TYR A 162 15.74 14.97 0.95
C TYR A 162 16.87 14.07 0.46
N ARG A 163 17.34 13.17 1.31
CA ARG A 163 18.47 12.26 1.06
C ARG A 163 18.06 10.78 1.04
N GLY A 164 16.79 10.49 0.99
CA GLY A 164 16.26 9.13 1.02
C GLY A 164 16.06 8.58 2.44
N ASP A 165 16.06 9.43 3.44
CA ASP A 165 15.78 9.12 4.83
C ASP A 165 14.45 9.73 5.31
N THR A 166 14.28 9.94 6.59
CA THR A 166 13.08 10.55 7.16
C THR A 166 12.95 12.03 6.85
N PHE A 167 11.70 12.47 6.76
CA PHE A 167 11.28 13.85 6.58
C PHE A 167 11.57 14.70 7.84
#